data_6d5c3860a48d7376b18e2a3c7087eda0
#
_entry.id   6d5c3860a48d7376b18e2a3c7087eda0
#
_cell.length_a   1.000
_cell.length_b   1.000
_cell.length_c   1.000
_cell.angle_alpha   90.00
_cell.angle_beta   90.00
_cell.angle_gamma   90.00
#
_symmetry.space_group_name_H-M   'P 1'
#
loop_
_entity.id
_entity.type
_entity.pdbx_description
1 polymer ?
#
loop_
_entity_poly.entity_id
_entity_poly.type
_entity_poly.pdbx_seq_one_letter_code
_entity_poly.pdbx_strand_id
1 'polypeptide(L)'
;HGNAVWAPSIRYHNGEFYVCYGDPDRGIYMIKTKDPAGRWDEPILVHPAKGIIDPCPFWDEDGKAYIAHGYAGSRAGVKSIIGMIEMTPDGTSSIGSDRVIYDGHIGNATIEGAKMYKRDGYYYIFSPAGGVATGWQVVLRSKNVWGPYEARTVMAQGNTDVNGPHQGGWVDTNTGESWFVHFQDKGAYGRVIHLNPM
;
A
#
# COMPACT_ATOMS: atom_id res chain seq x y z
N HIS A 1 1.06 -20.31 -15.72
CA HIS A 1 0.06 -19.35 -16.23
C HIS A 1 -1.10 -19.23 -15.26
N GLY A 2 -1.53 -17.99 -14.94
CA GLY A 2 -2.69 -17.71 -14.12
C GLY A 2 -2.40 -17.01 -12.79
N ASN A 3 -1.16 -16.98 -12.33
CA ASN A 3 -0.78 -16.19 -11.16
C ASN A 3 -0.41 -14.78 -11.64
N ALA A 4 -1.07 -13.79 -11.08
CA ALA A 4 -0.88 -12.40 -11.48
C ALA A 4 -0.14 -11.62 -10.40
N VAL A 5 0.68 -10.67 -10.82
CA VAL A 5 1.17 -9.60 -9.95
C VAL A 5 0.04 -8.61 -9.72
N TRP A 6 -0.34 -8.43 -8.44
CA TRP A 6 -1.35 -7.46 -8.04
C TRP A 6 -0.66 -6.20 -7.54
N ALA A 7 -1.37 -5.09 -7.47
CA ALA A 7 -0.92 -3.73 -7.25
C ALA A 7 0.41 -3.58 -6.48
N PRO A 8 1.51 -3.23 -7.16
CA PRO A 8 2.82 -3.10 -6.55
C PRO A 8 2.97 -1.75 -5.83
N SER A 9 3.97 -1.70 -4.96
CA SER A 9 4.50 -0.46 -4.37
C SER A 9 5.97 -0.32 -4.68
N ILE A 10 6.42 0.89 -5.00
CA ILE A 10 7.84 1.21 -5.16
C ILE A 10 8.29 2.09 -3.99
N ARG A 11 9.50 1.82 -3.48
CA ARG A 11 10.16 2.61 -2.44
C ARG A 11 11.65 2.73 -2.75
N TYR A 12 12.24 3.83 -2.29
CA TYR A 12 13.68 4.02 -2.28
C TYR A 12 14.18 3.98 -0.84
N HIS A 13 15.18 3.16 -0.56
CA HIS A 13 15.79 3.06 0.75
C HIS A 13 17.28 2.69 0.62
N ASN A 14 18.14 3.40 1.35
CA ASN A 14 19.59 3.13 1.43
C ASN A 14 20.29 2.90 0.08
N GLY A 15 19.97 3.72 -0.94
CA GLY A 15 20.64 3.66 -2.24
C GLY A 15 20.05 2.63 -3.21
N GLU A 16 18.98 1.94 -2.85
CA GLU A 16 18.30 0.96 -3.68
C GLU A 16 16.81 1.27 -3.84
N PHE A 17 16.26 0.94 -5.00
CA PHE A 17 14.82 0.92 -5.26
C PHE A 17 14.30 -0.48 -4.97
N TYR A 18 13.14 -0.53 -4.30
CA TYR A 18 12.43 -1.75 -3.97
C TYR A 18 11.05 -1.72 -4.61
N VAL A 19 10.67 -2.78 -5.32
CA VAL A 19 9.30 -3.01 -5.75
C VAL A 19 8.77 -4.22 -4.99
N CYS A 20 7.72 -3.96 -4.21
CA CYS A 20 7.02 -4.97 -3.43
C CYS A 20 5.67 -5.26 -4.09
N TYR A 21 5.33 -6.52 -4.30
CA TYR A 21 4.07 -6.91 -4.92
C TYR A 21 3.49 -8.17 -4.30
N GLY A 22 2.16 -8.31 -4.37
CA GLY A 22 1.46 -9.52 -3.97
C GLY A 22 1.19 -10.44 -5.15
N ASP A 23 1.49 -11.73 -4.97
CA ASP A 23 0.84 -12.83 -5.67
C ASP A 23 -0.18 -13.41 -4.68
N PRO A 24 -1.49 -13.22 -4.90
CA PRO A 24 -2.50 -13.58 -3.90
C PRO A 24 -2.63 -15.10 -3.66
N ASP A 25 -2.00 -15.92 -4.49
CA ASP A 25 -1.96 -17.37 -4.31
C ASP A 25 -0.67 -17.85 -3.63
N ARG A 26 0.38 -17.01 -3.55
CA ARG A 26 1.71 -17.38 -3.02
C ARG A 26 2.21 -16.52 -1.88
N GLY A 27 1.97 -15.19 -1.93
CA GLY A 27 2.42 -14.25 -0.90
C GLY A 27 3.04 -12.96 -1.41
N ILE A 28 3.91 -12.38 -0.61
CA ILE A 28 4.57 -11.10 -0.87
C ILE A 28 5.95 -11.34 -1.48
N TYR A 29 6.18 -10.72 -2.61
CA TYR A 29 7.47 -10.72 -3.30
C TYR A 29 8.12 -9.35 -3.27
N MET A 30 9.45 -9.34 -3.31
CA MET A 30 10.31 -8.16 -3.43
C MET A 30 11.30 -8.35 -4.55
N ILE A 31 11.51 -7.29 -5.34
CA ILE A 31 12.65 -7.13 -6.24
C ILE A 31 13.33 -5.80 -5.93
N LYS A 32 14.62 -5.70 -6.15
CA LYS A 32 15.36 -4.46 -5.91
C LYS A 32 16.42 -4.18 -6.97
N THR A 33 16.84 -2.93 -7.05
CA THR A 33 17.91 -2.47 -7.93
C THR A 33 18.50 -1.15 -7.47
N LYS A 34 19.74 -0.86 -7.84
CA LYS A 34 20.34 0.47 -7.69
C LYS A 34 20.00 1.41 -8.84
N ASP A 35 19.67 0.86 -10.01
CA ASP A 35 19.30 1.62 -11.20
C ASP A 35 17.90 1.18 -11.68
N PRO A 36 16.85 2.00 -11.47
CA PRO A 36 15.48 1.62 -11.84
C PRO A 36 15.26 1.53 -13.36
N ALA A 37 16.15 2.11 -14.19
CA ALA A 37 16.14 1.98 -15.63
C ALA A 37 16.93 0.75 -16.13
N GLY A 38 17.69 0.12 -15.24
CA GLY A 38 18.53 -1.04 -15.53
C GLY A 38 17.87 -2.37 -15.21
N ARG A 39 18.71 -3.36 -14.89
CA ARG A 39 18.25 -4.69 -14.51
C ARG A 39 17.83 -4.70 -13.03
N TRP A 40 16.71 -5.35 -12.76
CA TRP A 40 16.23 -5.68 -11.43
C TRP A 40 16.70 -7.06 -10.99
N ASP A 41 16.88 -7.26 -9.69
CA ASP A 41 17.21 -8.56 -9.11
C ASP A 41 16.07 -9.58 -9.32
N GLU A 42 16.38 -10.87 -9.16
CA GLU A 42 15.36 -11.91 -9.21
C GLU A 42 14.38 -11.78 -8.03
N PRO A 43 13.09 -12.08 -8.21
CA PRO A 43 12.09 -11.98 -7.18
C PRO A 43 12.38 -12.86 -5.96
N ILE A 44 12.31 -12.28 -4.78
CA ILE A 44 12.41 -12.98 -3.50
C ILE A 44 11.01 -13.10 -2.89
N LEU A 45 10.59 -14.29 -2.48
CA LEU A 45 9.37 -14.50 -1.70
C LEU A 45 9.66 -14.13 -0.23
N VAL A 46 9.27 -12.92 0.16
CA VAL A 46 9.52 -12.35 1.49
C VAL A 46 8.59 -12.94 2.54
N HIS A 47 7.32 -13.14 2.18
CA HIS A 47 6.31 -13.68 3.09
C HIS A 47 5.38 -14.63 2.35
N PRO A 48 5.49 -15.95 2.57
CA PRO A 48 4.56 -16.92 2.02
C PRO A 48 3.19 -16.82 2.73
N ALA A 49 2.16 -16.50 1.99
CA ALA A 49 0.79 -16.40 2.49
C ALA A 49 -0.20 -16.45 1.33
N LYS A 50 -1.48 -16.76 1.64
CA LYS A 50 -2.55 -16.75 0.65
C LYS A 50 -3.48 -15.57 0.90
N GLY A 51 -3.77 -14.84 -0.17
CA GLY A 51 -4.75 -13.75 -0.17
C GLY A 51 -4.22 -12.38 0.24
N ILE A 52 -2.92 -12.22 0.47
CA ILE A 52 -2.31 -10.91 0.71
C ILE A 52 -2.19 -10.15 -0.61
N ILE A 53 -2.59 -8.87 -0.59
CA ILE A 53 -2.57 -7.96 -1.74
C ILE A 53 -2.04 -6.58 -1.34
N ASP A 54 -1.63 -5.79 -2.35
CA ASP A 54 -1.24 -4.38 -2.23
C ASP A 54 -0.17 -4.11 -1.16
N PRO A 55 0.90 -4.91 -1.08
CA PRO A 55 1.91 -4.73 -0.05
C PRO A 55 2.71 -3.44 -0.27
N CYS A 56 3.03 -2.77 0.82
CA CYS A 56 3.85 -1.56 0.84
C CYS A 56 4.94 -1.69 1.88
N PRO A 57 6.21 -1.78 1.48
CA PRO A 57 7.32 -1.82 2.41
C PRO A 57 7.55 -0.43 3.02
N PHE A 58 7.97 -0.41 4.26
CA PHE A 58 8.30 0.78 5.02
C PHE A 58 9.49 0.49 5.94
N TRP A 59 10.46 1.40 5.95
CA TRP A 59 11.62 1.38 6.85
C TRP A 59 11.48 2.51 7.85
N ASP A 60 11.56 2.18 9.14
CA ASP A 60 11.49 3.15 10.22
C ASP A 60 12.88 3.67 10.61
N GLU A 61 12.91 4.79 11.29
CA GLU A 61 14.12 5.47 11.76
C GLU A 61 14.86 4.68 12.84
N ASP A 62 14.17 3.75 13.52
CA ASP A 62 14.75 2.85 14.53
C ASP A 62 15.48 1.64 13.91
N GLY A 63 15.55 1.57 12.57
CA GLY A 63 16.21 0.49 11.83
C GLY A 63 15.34 -0.73 11.58
N LYS A 64 14.08 -0.74 12.04
CA LYS A 64 13.11 -1.79 11.73
C LYS A 64 12.43 -1.53 10.40
N ALA A 65 11.90 -2.60 9.83
CA ALA A 65 11.16 -2.52 8.58
C ALA A 65 9.86 -3.32 8.65
N TYR A 66 8.86 -2.87 7.90
CA TYR A 66 7.50 -3.42 7.94
C TYR A 66 6.91 -3.49 6.54
N ILE A 67 5.90 -4.33 6.35
CA ILE A 67 5.06 -4.37 5.15
C ILE A 67 3.61 -4.22 5.59
N ALA A 68 2.98 -3.10 5.23
CA ALA A 68 1.54 -2.93 5.35
C ALA A 68 0.86 -3.50 4.10
N HIS A 69 -0.32 -4.13 4.24
CA HIS A 69 -0.99 -4.81 3.13
C HIS A 69 -2.50 -4.97 3.36
N GLY A 70 -3.22 -5.30 2.29
CA GLY A 70 -4.61 -5.68 2.32
C GLY A 70 -4.83 -7.18 2.13
N TYR A 71 -6.10 -7.59 2.05
CA TYR A 71 -6.51 -8.98 1.83
C TYR A 71 -7.57 -9.09 0.73
N ALA A 72 -7.38 -10.03 -0.18
CA ALA A 72 -8.34 -10.39 -1.20
C ALA A 72 -9.33 -11.43 -0.67
N GLY A 73 -10.59 -11.05 -0.49
CA GLY A 73 -11.62 -11.96 0.00
C GLY A 73 -11.78 -13.24 -0.81
N SER A 74 -11.52 -13.17 -2.11
CA SER A 74 -11.56 -14.33 -3.02
C SER A 74 -10.46 -15.37 -2.77
N ARG A 75 -9.43 -15.03 -2.01
CA ARG A 75 -8.27 -15.90 -1.71
C ARG A 75 -8.09 -16.14 -0.22
N ALA A 76 -8.17 -15.07 0.59
CA ALA A 76 -8.00 -15.13 2.05
C ALA A 76 -9.29 -15.53 2.79
N GLY A 77 -10.47 -15.44 2.14
CA GLY A 77 -11.76 -15.58 2.81
C GLY A 77 -12.16 -14.35 3.65
N VAL A 78 -11.27 -13.37 3.78
CA VAL A 78 -11.49 -12.11 4.49
C VAL A 78 -11.05 -10.94 3.61
N LYS A 79 -11.68 -9.78 3.79
CA LYS A 79 -11.33 -8.50 3.16
C LYS A 79 -11.68 -7.36 4.12
N SER A 80 -11.49 -6.13 3.70
CA SER A 80 -11.83 -4.92 4.48
C SER A 80 -11.01 -4.76 5.76
N ILE A 81 -9.82 -5.32 5.79
CA ILE A 81 -8.86 -5.16 6.88
C ILE A 81 -7.47 -4.81 6.32
N ILE A 82 -6.69 -4.09 7.12
CA ILE A 82 -5.27 -3.83 6.85
C ILE A 82 -4.44 -4.64 7.82
N GLY A 83 -3.54 -5.44 7.25
CA GLY A 83 -2.52 -6.18 7.97
C GLY A 83 -1.17 -5.50 7.92
N MET A 84 -0.28 -5.91 8.81
CA MET A 84 1.11 -5.54 8.81
C MET A 84 1.99 -6.64 9.38
N ILE A 85 3.14 -6.85 8.74
CA ILE A 85 4.17 -7.77 9.19
C ILE A 85 5.51 -7.06 9.27
N GLU A 86 6.33 -7.38 10.27
CA GLU A 86 7.73 -6.93 10.33
C GLU A 86 8.55 -7.73 9.29
N MET A 87 9.53 -7.06 8.67
CA MET A 87 10.47 -7.71 7.75
C MET A 87 11.91 -7.40 8.14
N THR A 88 12.84 -8.20 7.62
CA THR A 88 14.26 -7.88 7.72
C THR A 88 14.57 -6.55 7.00
N PRO A 89 15.48 -5.71 7.54
CA PRO A 89 15.79 -4.41 6.94
C PRO A 89 16.29 -4.46 5.49
N ASP A 90 16.85 -5.60 5.06
CA ASP A 90 17.27 -5.84 3.68
C ASP A 90 16.11 -6.25 2.73
N GLY A 91 14.88 -6.41 3.28
CA GLY A 91 13.67 -6.74 2.54
C GLY A 91 13.63 -8.19 2.02
N THR A 92 14.39 -9.12 2.60
CA THR A 92 14.50 -10.49 2.08
C THR A 92 13.60 -11.50 2.78
N SER A 93 13.11 -11.21 3.99
CA SER A 93 12.29 -12.14 4.77
C SER A 93 11.36 -11.41 5.73
N SER A 94 10.21 -12.00 6.01
CA SER A 94 9.33 -11.53 7.10
C SER A 94 9.81 -12.03 8.46
N ILE A 95 9.46 -11.30 9.52
CA ILE A 95 9.78 -11.59 10.91
C ILE A 95 8.49 -11.72 11.72
N GLY A 96 8.34 -12.83 12.42
CA GLY A 96 7.16 -13.05 13.28
C GLY A 96 5.88 -13.33 12.50
N SER A 97 4.74 -12.90 13.07
CA SER A 97 3.41 -13.15 12.52
C SER A 97 2.78 -11.87 11.98
N ASP A 98 1.99 -12.04 10.94
CA ASP A 98 1.09 -11.01 10.41
C ASP A 98 0.06 -10.60 11.46
N ARG A 99 -0.23 -9.29 11.55
CA ARG A 99 -1.18 -8.71 12.51
C ARG A 99 -2.16 -7.80 11.79
N VAL A 100 -3.44 -7.96 12.10
CA VAL A 100 -4.46 -6.97 11.71
C VAL A 100 -4.25 -5.70 12.55
N ILE A 101 -4.01 -4.57 11.88
CA ILE A 101 -3.78 -3.26 12.51
C ILE A 101 -4.97 -2.32 12.36
N TYR A 102 -5.88 -2.62 11.42
CA TYR A 102 -7.11 -1.87 11.22
C TYR A 102 -8.21 -2.77 10.66
N ASP A 103 -9.39 -2.67 11.26
CA ASP A 103 -10.62 -3.33 10.79
C ASP A 103 -11.57 -2.29 10.21
N GLY A 104 -11.78 -2.36 8.90
CA GLY A 104 -12.63 -1.44 8.13
C GLY A 104 -14.02 -2.00 7.81
N HIS A 105 -14.44 -3.13 8.36
CA HIS A 105 -15.76 -3.70 8.07
C HIS A 105 -16.90 -2.72 8.36
N ILE A 106 -16.74 -1.88 9.39
CA ILE A 106 -17.67 -0.80 9.70
C ILE A 106 -17.10 0.52 9.21
N GLY A 107 -17.78 1.14 8.23
CA GLY A 107 -17.46 2.48 7.74
C GLY A 107 -16.42 2.55 6.62
N ASN A 108 -15.51 1.58 6.48
CA ASN A 108 -14.49 1.55 5.44
C ASN A 108 -14.41 0.18 4.74
N ALA A 109 -15.57 -0.36 4.40
CA ALA A 109 -15.66 -1.64 3.69
C ALA A 109 -14.82 -1.63 2.41
N THR A 110 -14.21 -2.77 2.09
CA THR A 110 -13.28 -2.94 0.97
C THR A 110 -12.04 -2.03 1.08
N ILE A 111 -11.59 -1.71 2.31
CA ILE A 111 -10.32 -1.02 2.49
C ILE A 111 -9.17 -1.92 2.05
N GLU A 112 -8.25 -1.38 1.23
CA GLU A 112 -7.12 -2.08 0.61
C GLU A 112 -6.05 -1.07 0.18
N GLY A 113 -5.11 -1.40 -0.71
CA GLY A 113 -4.22 -0.43 -1.34
C GLY A 113 -3.29 0.32 -0.39
N ALA A 114 -2.87 -0.32 0.70
CA ALA A 114 -2.10 0.32 1.76
C ALA A 114 -0.81 0.96 1.25
N LYS A 115 -0.57 2.25 1.61
CA LYS A 115 0.69 2.97 1.38
C LYS A 115 1.12 3.64 2.67
N MET A 116 2.22 3.17 3.26
CA MET A 116 2.68 3.58 4.58
C MET A 116 3.75 4.66 4.53
N TYR A 117 3.65 5.63 5.44
CA TYR A 117 4.55 6.78 5.59
C TYR A 117 4.73 7.14 7.06
N LYS A 118 5.80 7.89 7.37
CA LYS A 118 5.99 8.53 8.69
C LYS A 118 6.32 10.01 8.49
N ARG A 119 5.66 10.88 9.26
CA ARG A 119 5.92 12.31 9.28
C ARG A 119 5.52 12.91 10.62
N ASP A 120 6.33 13.82 11.12
CA ASP A 120 6.07 14.58 12.37
C ASP A 120 5.71 13.67 13.56
N GLY A 121 6.39 12.52 13.68
CA GLY A 121 6.19 11.55 14.75
C GLY A 121 4.91 10.72 14.66
N TYR A 122 4.21 10.76 13.51
CA TYR A 122 3.04 9.92 13.23
C TYR A 122 3.31 8.97 12.07
N TYR A 123 2.72 7.79 12.18
CA TYR A 123 2.58 6.83 11.09
C TYR A 123 1.26 7.10 10.36
N TYR A 124 1.32 7.10 9.04
CA TYR A 124 0.17 7.27 8.16
C TYR A 124 0.08 6.10 7.21
N ILE A 125 -1.13 5.55 7.05
CA ILE A 125 -1.41 4.56 6.00
C ILE A 125 -2.53 5.12 5.14
N PHE A 126 -2.20 5.42 3.88
CA PHE A 126 -3.18 5.82 2.87
C PHE A 126 -3.78 4.55 2.29
N SER A 127 -5.09 4.39 2.38
CA SER A 127 -5.80 3.22 1.90
C SER A 127 -7.14 3.63 1.30
N PRO A 128 -7.44 3.28 0.05
CA PRO A 128 -8.77 3.46 -0.52
C PRO A 128 -9.75 2.47 0.11
N ALA A 129 -11.02 2.87 0.19
CA ALA A 129 -12.13 2.03 0.60
C ALA A 129 -13.31 2.20 -0.36
N GLY A 130 -14.35 1.36 -0.29
CA GLY A 130 -15.57 1.45 -1.10
C GLY A 130 -15.43 0.97 -2.54
N GLY A 131 -14.25 0.49 -2.94
CA GLY A 131 -13.97 -0.03 -4.29
C GLY A 131 -13.67 1.04 -5.34
N VAL A 132 -13.26 0.62 -6.54
CA VAL A 132 -12.71 1.49 -7.58
C VAL A 132 -13.73 2.43 -8.24
N ALA A 133 -15.04 2.06 -8.25
CA ALA A 133 -16.05 2.83 -8.95
C ALA A 133 -16.63 3.98 -8.11
N THR A 134 -16.78 3.77 -6.80
CA THR A 134 -17.54 4.68 -5.92
C THR A 134 -16.84 4.91 -4.58
N GLY A 135 -15.59 4.51 -4.45
CA GLY A 135 -14.85 4.55 -3.20
C GLY A 135 -14.33 5.94 -2.81
N TRP A 136 -13.59 5.95 -1.74
CA TRP A 136 -12.96 7.14 -1.17
C TRP A 136 -11.58 6.80 -0.62
N GLN A 137 -10.74 7.81 -0.47
CA GLN A 137 -9.44 7.68 0.16
C GLN A 137 -9.56 7.87 1.67
N VAL A 138 -9.08 6.88 2.41
CA VAL A 138 -8.93 6.91 3.86
C VAL A 138 -7.46 7.13 4.20
N VAL A 139 -7.20 7.90 5.25
CA VAL A 139 -5.91 7.97 5.93
C VAL A 139 -6.08 7.41 7.34
N LEU A 140 -5.30 6.40 7.65
CA LEU A 140 -5.14 5.85 8.97
C LEU A 140 -3.94 6.54 9.62
N ARG A 141 -4.06 7.02 10.88
CA ARG A 141 -3.00 7.72 11.59
C ARG A 141 -2.80 7.15 12.99
N SER A 142 -1.55 6.97 13.39
CA SER A 142 -1.18 6.53 14.73
C SER A 142 0.18 7.09 15.17
N LYS A 143 0.42 7.18 16.48
CA LYS A 143 1.75 7.44 17.06
C LYS A 143 2.58 6.16 17.23
N ASN A 144 1.95 5.01 17.14
CA ASN A 144 2.60 3.71 17.26
C ASN A 144 2.46 2.96 15.94
N VAL A 145 3.55 2.36 15.46
CA VAL A 145 3.57 1.60 14.21
C VAL A 145 2.51 0.49 14.16
N TRP A 146 2.22 -0.13 15.28
CA TRP A 146 1.21 -1.19 15.42
C TRP A 146 -0.20 -0.67 15.74
N GLY A 147 -0.38 0.65 15.81
CA GLY A 147 -1.66 1.28 16.17
C GLY A 147 -1.87 1.45 17.70
N PRO A 148 -3.10 1.73 18.12
CA PRO A 148 -4.32 1.80 17.30
C PRO A 148 -4.29 2.94 16.29
N TYR A 149 -4.91 2.72 15.14
CA TYR A 149 -5.03 3.70 14.06
C TYR A 149 -6.39 4.38 14.07
N GLU A 150 -6.38 5.71 14.00
CA GLU A 150 -7.57 6.52 13.75
C GLU A 150 -7.77 6.69 12.25
N ALA A 151 -9.00 6.48 11.76
CA ALA A 151 -9.34 6.60 10.36
C ALA A 151 -10.04 7.92 10.03
N ARG A 152 -9.67 8.54 8.90
CA ARG A 152 -10.37 9.70 8.36
C ARG A 152 -10.47 9.60 6.84
N THR A 153 -11.66 9.83 6.29
CA THR A 153 -11.84 10.04 4.85
C THR A 153 -11.26 11.41 4.49
N VAL A 154 -10.35 11.45 3.52
CA VAL A 154 -9.63 12.68 3.11
C VAL A 154 -9.94 13.09 1.68
N MET A 155 -10.42 12.17 0.83
CA MET A 155 -10.80 12.47 -0.55
C MET A 155 -11.94 11.53 -0.98
N ALA A 156 -12.90 12.08 -1.67
CA ALA A 156 -14.01 11.37 -2.31
C ALA A 156 -14.40 12.14 -3.58
N GLN A 157 -15.25 11.55 -4.41
CA GLN A 157 -15.71 12.18 -5.66
C GLN A 157 -16.28 13.58 -5.46
N GLY A 158 -17.09 13.80 -4.40
CA GLY A 158 -17.77 15.06 -4.19
C GLY A 158 -18.65 15.43 -5.39
N ASN A 159 -18.54 16.70 -5.86
CA ASN A 159 -19.29 17.23 -7.01
C ASN A 159 -18.44 17.20 -8.30
N THR A 160 -17.46 16.33 -8.41
CA THR A 160 -16.58 16.22 -9.58
C THR A 160 -16.90 14.97 -10.42
N ASP A 161 -16.35 14.93 -11.65
CA ASP A 161 -16.41 13.75 -12.52
C ASP A 161 -15.34 12.71 -12.20
N VAL A 162 -14.48 12.97 -11.17
CA VAL A 162 -13.40 12.06 -10.76
C VAL A 162 -13.90 11.17 -9.64
N ASN A 163 -14.35 9.97 -10.02
CA ASN A 163 -14.85 8.97 -9.08
C ASN A 163 -13.73 8.18 -8.39
N GLY A 164 -14.05 7.58 -7.26
CA GLY A 164 -13.31 6.53 -6.60
C GLY A 164 -11.79 6.65 -6.59
N PRO A 165 -11.18 7.62 -5.89
CA PRO A 165 -9.73 7.69 -5.79
C PRO A 165 -9.19 6.37 -5.24
N HIS A 166 -8.23 5.76 -5.97
CA HIS A 166 -7.78 4.42 -5.66
C HIS A 166 -6.26 4.26 -5.84
N GLN A 167 -5.65 3.35 -5.08
CA GLN A 167 -4.20 3.08 -5.06
C GLN A 167 -3.35 4.34 -4.92
N GLY A 168 -3.81 5.27 -4.07
CA GLY A 168 -3.18 6.56 -3.88
C GLY A 168 -1.84 6.48 -3.17
N GLY A 169 -0.94 7.38 -3.55
CA GLY A 169 0.38 7.50 -2.94
C GLY A 169 0.77 8.96 -2.73
N TRP A 170 1.37 9.24 -1.57
CA TRP A 170 1.98 10.54 -1.27
C TRP A 170 3.40 10.57 -1.82
N VAL A 171 3.74 11.64 -2.51
CA VAL A 171 5.05 11.88 -3.11
C VAL A 171 5.50 13.29 -2.73
N ASP A 172 6.68 13.40 -2.13
CA ASP A 172 7.35 14.67 -1.91
C ASP A 172 8.37 14.92 -3.04
N THR A 173 8.39 16.16 -3.53
CA THR A 173 9.41 16.61 -4.48
C THR A 173 10.67 17.07 -3.74
N ASN A 174 11.79 17.14 -4.44
CA ASN A 174 13.03 17.72 -3.92
C ASN A 174 12.95 19.24 -3.71
N THR A 175 11.90 19.89 -4.20
CA THR A 175 11.57 21.31 -4.00
C THR A 175 10.67 21.55 -2.80
N GLY A 176 10.26 20.48 -2.07
CA GLY A 176 9.47 20.58 -0.84
C GLY A 176 7.97 20.59 -1.04
N GLU A 177 7.49 20.30 -2.24
CA GLU A 177 6.06 20.16 -2.53
C GLU A 177 5.60 18.72 -2.24
N SER A 178 4.39 18.59 -1.71
CA SER A 178 3.73 17.31 -1.48
C SER A 178 2.61 17.10 -2.48
N TRP A 179 2.54 15.92 -3.07
CA TRP A 179 1.56 15.56 -4.08
C TRP A 179 0.92 14.22 -3.75
N PHE A 180 -0.37 14.09 -4.06
CA PHE A 180 -1.11 12.83 -3.98
C PHE A 180 -1.40 12.32 -5.39
N VAL A 181 -0.83 11.17 -5.72
CA VAL A 181 -1.06 10.45 -6.99
C VAL A 181 -2.10 9.39 -6.75
N HIS A 182 -3.16 9.34 -7.56
CA HIS A 182 -4.16 8.29 -7.51
C HIS A 182 -4.72 8.00 -8.91
N PHE A 183 -5.47 6.93 -9.07
CA PHE A 183 -6.20 6.71 -10.31
C PHE A 183 -7.71 6.83 -10.13
N GLN A 184 -8.38 7.09 -11.24
CA GLN A 184 -9.80 6.98 -11.47
C GLN A 184 -10.08 5.82 -12.42
N ASP A 185 -11.06 4.97 -12.14
CA ASP A 185 -11.52 3.95 -13.09
C ASP A 185 -12.54 4.56 -14.07
N LYS A 186 -12.19 4.59 -15.35
CA LYS A 186 -13.01 5.10 -16.46
C LYS A 186 -13.53 3.99 -17.38
N GLY A 187 -13.74 2.79 -16.87
CA GLY A 187 -14.29 1.67 -17.63
C GLY A 187 -13.43 1.32 -18.84
N ALA A 188 -13.95 1.46 -20.05
CA ALA A 188 -13.24 1.12 -21.29
C ALA A 188 -11.96 1.93 -21.55
N TYR A 189 -11.83 3.11 -20.94
CA TYR A 189 -10.61 3.93 -21.01
C TYR A 189 -9.54 3.48 -20.01
N GLY A 190 -9.87 2.53 -19.12
CA GLY A 190 -8.96 2.04 -18.11
C GLY A 190 -8.82 3.00 -16.93
N ARG A 191 -7.64 2.96 -16.30
CA ARG A 191 -7.32 3.72 -15.09
C ARG A 191 -6.56 4.98 -15.41
N VAL A 192 -7.26 6.11 -15.27
CA VAL A 192 -6.70 7.45 -15.54
C VAL A 192 -6.01 7.97 -14.29
N ILE A 193 -4.76 8.44 -14.43
CA ILE A 193 -3.96 8.95 -13.33
C ILE A 193 -4.28 10.42 -13.08
N HIS A 194 -4.45 10.76 -11.80
CA HIS A 194 -4.60 12.11 -11.30
C HIS A 194 -3.48 12.46 -10.34
N LEU A 195 -3.11 13.73 -10.31
CA LEU A 195 -2.11 14.31 -9.42
C LEU A 195 -2.71 15.55 -8.75
N ASN A 196 -2.78 15.51 -7.43
CA ASN A 196 -3.36 16.58 -6.60
C ASN A 196 -2.30 17.13 -5.65
N PRO A 197 -2.22 18.46 -5.45
CA PRO A 197 -1.39 19.03 -4.40
C PRO A 197 -1.93 18.65 -3.01
N MET A 198 -1.03 18.50 -2.03
CA MET A 198 -1.35 18.20 -0.64
C MET A 198 -1.02 19.37 0.28
#